data_7be43c64a4287be45ab246414e7ef391
#
_entry.id   7be43c64a4287be45ab246414e7ef391
#
_cell.length_a   1.000
_cell.length_b   1.000
_cell.length_c   1.000
_cell.angle_alpha   90.00
_cell.angle_beta   90.00
_cell.angle_gamma   90.00
#
_symmetry.space_group_name_H-M   'P 1'
#
loop_
_entity.id
_entity.type
_entity.pdbx_description
1 polymer ?
#
loop_
_entity_poly.entity_id
_entity_poly.type
_entity_poly.pdbx_seq_one_letter_code
_entity_poly.pdbx_strand_id
1 'polypeptide(L)'
;MKNNTKKSINIGKINIPLNYWTGLAVYAVILLILAICMIAYTGSCLKKYENSQSDKVMNDFLNDFTKMAADKTLADNIELPASSEFEGKDTFVNMYMSELDGTTDYTYKKSESSYNTEEPMYDIYADDKKVARMTLEAKDQHVVLGILTVFDWKVKSIEPVFSAKTNDYTVSIPEGYTFTVNGITVSDDYKTGKVIDNPDFVNVSKYVTMPKSVEYKLTGFVNKPEIKIY
;
A
#
# COMPACT_ATOMS: atom_id res chain seq x y z
N MET A 1 -59.85 -51.54 35.91
CA MET A 1 -58.52 -51.00 36.39
C MET A 1 -57.64 -50.68 35.18
N LYS A 2 -57.44 -49.39 34.85
CA LYS A 2 -56.53 -49.00 33.76
C LYS A 2 -55.12 -48.83 34.38
N ASN A 3 -54.21 -49.76 34.06
CA ASN A 3 -52.81 -49.63 34.41
C ASN A 3 -52.21 -48.48 33.57
N ASN A 4 -52.01 -47.32 34.23
CA ASN A 4 -51.21 -46.24 33.69
C ASN A 4 -49.71 -46.58 33.87
N THR A 5 -49.13 -47.25 32.89
CA THR A 5 -47.67 -47.41 32.80
C THR A 5 -47.06 -46.05 32.56
N LYS A 6 -46.47 -45.47 33.64
CA LYS A 6 -45.69 -44.25 33.52
C LYS A 6 -44.44 -44.54 32.68
N LYS A 7 -44.40 -43.96 31.46
CA LYS A 7 -43.17 -43.98 30.64
C LYS A 7 -42.10 -43.12 31.33
N SER A 8 -40.90 -43.65 31.48
CA SER A 8 -39.74 -42.92 32.01
C SER A 8 -38.58 -43.06 31.02
N ILE A 9 -37.76 -42.01 30.90
CA ILE A 9 -36.51 -42.03 30.15
C ILE A 9 -35.37 -42.13 31.13
N ASN A 10 -34.51 -43.13 30.94
CA ASN A 10 -33.29 -43.33 31.74
C ASN A 10 -32.12 -42.67 31.06
N ILE A 11 -31.56 -41.65 31.72
CA ILE A 11 -30.29 -41.02 31.31
C ILE A 11 -29.30 -41.27 32.48
N GLY A 12 -28.50 -42.35 32.38
CA GLY A 12 -27.58 -42.76 33.43
C GLY A 12 -28.31 -43.18 34.70
N LYS A 13 -27.97 -42.55 35.88
CA LYS A 13 -28.56 -42.84 37.19
C LYS A 13 -29.82 -42.02 37.53
N ILE A 14 -30.32 -41.19 36.59
CA ILE A 14 -31.45 -40.29 36.84
C ILE A 14 -32.70 -40.84 36.13
N ASN A 15 -33.73 -41.23 36.89
CA ASN A 15 -35.06 -41.60 36.41
C ASN A 15 -35.97 -40.37 36.35
N ILE A 16 -36.27 -39.88 35.18
CA ILE A 16 -37.16 -38.75 34.96
C ILE A 16 -38.57 -39.29 34.66
N PRO A 17 -39.57 -39.03 35.49
CA PRO A 17 -40.94 -39.40 35.20
C PRO A 17 -41.50 -38.56 34.03
N LEU A 18 -41.96 -39.21 32.96
CA LEU A 18 -42.48 -38.51 31.76
C LEU A 18 -43.89 -38.00 32.02
N ASN A 19 -44.01 -36.94 32.82
CA ASN A 19 -45.25 -36.17 32.92
C ASN A 19 -45.20 -35.02 31.94
N TYR A 20 -46.36 -34.49 31.48
CA TYR A 20 -46.45 -33.33 30.59
C TYR A 20 -45.55 -32.17 31.01
N TRP A 21 -45.55 -31.83 32.29
CA TRP A 21 -44.73 -30.75 32.84
C TRP A 21 -43.23 -31.02 32.80
N THR A 22 -42.80 -32.26 33.01
CA THR A 22 -41.37 -32.64 32.89
C THR A 22 -40.92 -32.59 31.43
N GLY A 23 -41.79 -32.99 30.47
CA GLY A 23 -41.52 -32.82 29.04
C GLY A 23 -41.36 -31.36 28.64
N LEU A 24 -42.26 -30.51 29.14
CA LEU A 24 -42.17 -29.03 28.87
C LEU A 24 -40.88 -28.41 29.48
N ALA A 25 -40.52 -28.80 30.71
CA ALA A 25 -39.31 -28.32 31.34
C ALA A 25 -38.05 -28.74 30.57
N VAL A 26 -37.96 -30.00 30.13
CA VAL A 26 -36.86 -30.49 29.28
C VAL A 26 -36.78 -29.73 27.97
N TYR A 27 -37.92 -29.50 27.31
CA TYR A 27 -37.99 -28.71 26.07
C TYR A 27 -37.51 -27.28 26.28
N ALA A 28 -37.95 -26.61 27.35
CA ALA A 28 -37.49 -25.26 27.70
C ALA A 28 -35.99 -25.21 27.96
N VAL A 29 -35.40 -26.20 28.65
CA VAL A 29 -33.94 -26.27 28.85
C VAL A 29 -33.19 -26.46 27.53
N ILE A 30 -33.67 -27.29 26.61
CA ILE A 30 -33.08 -27.49 25.28
C ILE A 30 -33.13 -26.18 24.50
N LEU A 31 -34.24 -25.45 24.49
CA LEU A 31 -34.36 -24.16 23.82
C LEU A 31 -33.40 -23.12 24.41
N LEU A 32 -33.25 -23.10 25.74
CA LEU A 32 -32.32 -22.20 26.42
C LEU A 32 -30.88 -22.50 26.02
N ILE A 33 -30.49 -23.78 25.99
CA ILE A 33 -29.14 -24.18 25.52
C ILE A 33 -28.91 -23.77 24.08
N LEU A 34 -29.88 -24.01 23.18
CA LEU A 34 -29.82 -23.61 21.77
C LEU A 34 -29.68 -22.09 21.64
N ALA A 35 -30.44 -21.32 22.43
CA ALA A 35 -30.33 -19.85 22.44
C ALA A 35 -28.93 -19.39 22.88
N ILE A 36 -28.37 -19.97 23.94
CA ILE A 36 -27.02 -19.65 24.40
C ILE A 36 -25.98 -19.99 23.29
N CYS A 37 -26.10 -21.18 22.68
CA CYS A 37 -25.23 -21.60 21.60
C CYS A 37 -25.31 -20.64 20.38
N MET A 38 -26.51 -20.22 20.02
CA MET A 38 -26.71 -19.25 18.92
C MET A 38 -26.09 -17.89 19.26
N ILE A 39 -26.27 -17.38 20.47
CA ILE A 39 -25.67 -16.11 20.92
C ILE A 39 -24.14 -16.21 20.88
N ALA A 40 -23.56 -17.29 21.40
CA ALA A 40 -22.12 -17.51 21.40
C ALA A 40 -21.56 -17.62 19.96
N TYR A 41 -22.27 -18.36 19.08
CA TYR A 41 -21.90 -18.50 17.69
C TYR A 41 -21.96 -17.16 16.93
N THR A 42 -23.08 -16.42 17.04
CA THR A 42 -23.21 -15.10 16.41
C THR A 42 -22.19 -14.11 16.92
N GLY A 43 -21.93 -14.08 18.24
CA GLY A 43 -20.89 -13.26 18.83
C GLY A 43 -19.49 -13.57 18.29
N SER A 44 -19.18 -14.86 18.12
CA SER A 44 -17.91 -15.28 17.50
C SER A 44 -17.79 -14.85 16.04
N CYS A 45 -18.86 -14.99 15.27
CA CYS A 45 -18.89 -14.56 13.86
C CYS A 45 -18.77 -13.04 13.71
N LEU A 46 -19.46 -12.26 14.54
CA LEU A 46 -19.36 -10.81 14.56
C LEU A 46 -17.96 -10.34 14.93
N LYS A 47 -17.32 -10.97 15.91
CA LYS A 47 -15.95 -10.66 16.29
C LYS A 47 -14.96 -10.96 15.15
N LYS A 48 -15.15 -12.07 14.43
CA LYS A 48 -14.34 -12.38 13.25
C LYS A 48 -14.52 -11.35 12.16
N TYR A 49 -15.77 -10.96 11.87
CA TYR A 49 -16.07 -9.92 10.92
C TYR A 49 -15.45 -8.58 11.30
N GLU A 50 -15.59 -8.14 12.55
CA GLU A 50 -15.01 -6.89 13.05
C GLU A 50 -13.48 -6.89 12.94
N ASN A 51 -12.84 -8.00 13.32
CA ASN A 51 -11.39 -8.12 13.24
C ASN A 51 -10.87 -8.23 11.80
N SER A 52 -11.72 -8.61 10.84
CA SER A 52 -11.37 -8.67 9.42
C SER A 52 -11.56 -7.34 8.67
N GLN A 53 -12.03 -6.30 9.35
CA GLN A 53 -12.13 -4.98 8.70
C GLN A 53 -10.73 -4.42 8.42
N SER A 54 -10.54 -3.88 7.22
CA SER A 54 -9.24 -3.36 6.78
C SER A 54 -8.63 -2.33 7.74
N ASP A 55 -9.48 -1.50 8.38
CA ASP A 55 -9.03 -0.51 9.36
C ASP A 55 -8.43 -1.16 10.64
N LYS A 56 -8.91 -2.35 11.02
CA LYS A 56 -8.34 -3.07 12.17
C LYS A 56 -7.00 -3.71 11.85
N VAL A 57 -6.92 -4.32 10.68
CA VAL A 57 -5.73 -5.01 10.21
C VAL A 57 -4.62 -4.02 9.84
N MET A 58 -5.00 -2.80 9.45
CA MET A 58 -4.04 -1.76 9.10
C MET A 58 -3.08 -1.40 10.23
N ASN A 59 -3.48 -1.54 11.50
CA ASN A 59 -2.56 -1.34 12.64
C ASN A 59 -1.38 -2.34 12.61
N ASP A 60 -1.64 -3.59 12.26
CA ASP A 60 -0.59 -4.61 12.18
C ASP A 60 0.35 -4.31 11.01
N PHE A 61 -0.19 -3.93 9.85
CA PHE A 61 0.60 -3.53 8.69
C PHE A 61 1.40 -2.23 8.93
N LEU A 62 0.86 -1.28 9.69
CA LEU A 62 1.60 -0.08 10.08
C LEU A 62 2.78 -0.43 10.99
N ASN A 63 2.59 -1.35 11.93
CA ASN A 63 3.69 -1.83 12.77
C ASN A 63 4.79 -2.51 11.95
N ASP A 64 4.41 -3.28 10.92
CA ASP A 64 5.38 -3.89 10.02
C ASP A 64 6.08 -2.85 9.15
N PHE A 65 5.36 -1.85 8.63
CA PHE A 65 5.94 -0.70 7.93
C PHE A 65 6.95 0.03 8.81
N THR A 66 6.62 0.30 10.07
CA THR A 66 7.50 0.96 11.04
C THR A 66 8.79 0.18 11.27
N LYS A 67 8.69 -1.16 11.41
CA LYS A 67 9.87 -2.03 11.52
C LYS A 67 10.73 -1.99 10.26
N MET A 68 10.10 -2.14 9.08
CA MET A 68 10.81 -2.08 7.80
C MET A 68 11.52 -0.74 7.59
N ALA A 69 10.92 0.37 8.03
CA ALA A 69 11.54 1.69 7.98
C ALA A 69 12.75 1.77 8.92
N ALA A 70 12.63 1.29 10.17
CA ALA A 70 13.71 1.27 11.14
C ALA A 70 14.89 0.36 10.71
N ASP A 71 14.57 -0.82 10.16
CA ASP A 71 15.56 -1.80 9.70
C ASP A 71 16.13 -1.48 8.31
N LYS A 72 15.65 -0.41 7.67
CA LYS A 72 16.01 0.00 6.29
C LYS A 72 15.70 -1.04 5.21
N THR A 73 14.81 -1.98 5.50
CA THR A 73 14.35 -3.02 4.56
C THR A 73 13.13 -2.56 3.74
N LEU A 74 12.59 -1.38 4.04
CA LEU A 74 11.45 -0.82 3.33
C LEU A 74 11.73 -0.63 1.83
N ALA A 75 12.99 -0.32 1.49
CA ALA A 75 13.45 -0.15 0.12
C ALA A 75 13.17 -1.33 -0.83
N ASP A 76 13.17 -2.55 -0.30
CA ASP A 76 12.91 -3.77 -1.05
C ASP A 76 11.42 -4.03 -1.30
N ASN A 77 10.56 -3.32 -0.57
CA ASN A 77 9.12 -3.53 -0.53
C ASN A 77 8.29 -2.36 -1.08
N ILE A 78 8.95 -1.28 -1.52
CA ILE A 78 8.29 -0.10 -2.08
C ILE A 78 8.30 -0.10 -3.60
N GLU A 79 7.21 0.36 -4.19
CA GLU A 79 7.13 0.66 -5.62
C GLU A 79 7.68 2.07 -5.85
N LEU A 80 8.90 2.15 -6.38
CA LEU A 80 9.51 3.43 -6.70
C LEU A 80 8.89 4.02 -7.98
N PRO A 81 8.63 5.34 -8.02
CA PRO A 81 8.26 6.01 -9.26
C PRO A 81 9.38 5.87 -10.30
N ALA A 82 9.02 5.98 -11.58
CA ALA A 82 9.99 6.00 -12.65
C ALA A 82 10.99 7.16 -12.40
N SER A 83 12.22 6.78 -12.05
CA SER A 83 13.33 7.73 -11.91
C SER A 83 13.84 8.11 -13.29
N SER A 84 14.62 9.21 -13.36
CA SER A 84 15.44 9.47 -14.55
C SER A 84 16.31 8.24 -14.83
N GLU A 85 16.37 7.77 -16.07
CA GLU A 85 17.26 6.66 -16.47
C GLU A 85 18.74 6.96 -16.22
N PHE A 86 19.08 8.23 -15.98
CA PHE A 86 20.42 8.73 -15.69
C PHE A 86 20.76 8.73 -14.20
N GLU A 87 19.80 8.42 -13.33
CA GLU A 87 20.02 8.25 -11.88
C GLU A 87 19.66 6.81 -11.47
N GLY A 88 20.54 6.18 -10.70
CA GLY A 88 20.31 4.84 -10.20
C GLY A 88 19.11 4.78 -9.22
N LYS A 89 18.42 3.64 -9.19
CA LYS A 89 17.33 3.36 -8.24
C LYS A 89 17.75 3.69 -6.79
N ASP A 90 18.99 3.43 -6.44
CA ASP A 90 19.53 3.65 -5.09
C ASP A 90 19.49 5.13 -4.66
N THR A 91 19.55 6.07 -5.60
CA THR A 91 19.45 7.50 -5.31
C THR A 91 18.11 7.85 -4.70
N PHE A 92 17.02 7.34 -5.30
CA PHE A 92 15.67 7.54 -4.79
C PHE A 92 15.43 6.83 -3.47
N VAL A 93 15.93 5.60 -3.35
CA VAL A 93 15.85 4.83 -2.10
C VAL A 93 16.53 5.60 -0.96
N ASN A 94 17.76 6.03 -1.17
CA ASN A 94 18.54 6.74 -0.14
C ASN A 94 17.88 8.07 0.24
N MET A 95 17.33 8.80 -0.73
CA MET A 95 16.61 10.04 -0.45
C MET A 95 15.36 9.74 0.39
N TYR A 96 14.54 8.76 -0.01
CA TYR A 96 13.33 8.40 0.72
C TYR A 96 13.64 7.94 2.15
N MET A 97 14.63 7.06 2.31
CA MET A 97 15.06 6.61 3.63
C MET A 97 15.60 7.73 4.51
N SER A 98 16.26 8.73 3.90
CA SER A 98 16.71 9.92 4.66
C SER A 98 15.56 10.83 5.10
N GLU A 99 14.43 10.84 4.36
CA GLU A 99 13.21 11.57 4.78
C GLU A 99 12.51 10.89 5.96
N LEU A 100 12.67 9.57 6.11
CA LEU A 100 12.11 8.80 7.21
C LEU A 100 13.04 8.70 8.42
N ASP A 101 14.31 9.08 8.26
CA ASP A 101 15.31 8.94 9.32
C ASP A 101 14.93 9.78 10.54
N GLY A 102 14.97 9.15 11.71
CA GLY A 102 14.59 9.79 12.99
C GLY A 102 13.09 9.76 13.30
N THR A 103 12.24 9.32 12.37
CA THR A 103 10.79 9.17 12.63
C THR A 103 10.52 7.89 13.44
N THR A 104 9.86 8.05 14.58
CA THR A 104 9.50 6.94 15.47
C THR A 104 8.00 6.69 15.55
N ASP A 105 7.19 7.67 15.13
CA ASP A 105 5.74 7.59 15.19
C ASP A 105 5.12 7.73 13.81
N TYR A 106 4.44 6.67 13.39
CA TYR A 106 3.69 6.64 12.14
C TYR A 106 2.21 6.51 12.41
N THR A 107 1.42 7.24 11.67
CA THR A 107 -0.04 7.18 11.70
C THR A 107 -0.60 6.90 10.31
N TYR A 108 -1.86 6.50 10.24
CA TYR A 108 -2.52 6.30 8.95
C TYR A 108 -3.91 6.92 8.91
N LYS A 109 -4.35 7.25 7.71
CA LYS A 109 -5.73 7.66 7.41
C LYS A 109 -6.19 6.94 6.15
N LYS A 110 -7.46 6.54 6.12
CA LYS A 110 -8.03 6.01 4.88
C LYS A 110 -7.97 7.06 3.80
N SER A 111 -7.44 6.70 2.63
CA SER A 111 -7.29 7.65 1.53
C SER A 111 -8.66 8.08 0.98
N GLU A 112 -8.81 9.37 0.62
CA GLU A 112 -10.01 9.88 -0.03
C GLU A 112 -10.28 9.21 -1.39
N SER A 113 -9.25 8.67 -2.04
CA SER A 113 -9.35 7.92 -3.29
C SER A 113 -9.68 6.44 -3.11
N SER A 114 -9.91 5.98 -1.87
CA SER A 114 -10.23 4.58 -1.56
C SER A 114 -11.71 4.27 -1.79
N TYR A 115 -12.10 4.06 -3.03
CA TYR A 115 -13.47 3.72 -3.41
C TYR A 115 -13.74 2.22 -3.48
N ASN A 116 -12.70 1.41 -3.70
CA ASN A 116 -12.83 -0.03 -3.80
C ASN A 116 -12.76 -0.68 -2.40
N THR A 117 -13.79 -1.43 -2.04
CA THR A 117 -13.85 -2.14 -0.76
C THR A 117 -12.95 -3.37 -0.71
N GLU A 118 -12.57 -3.92 -1.85
CA GLU A 118 -11.67 -5.08 -1.97
C GLU A 118 -10.20 -4.67 -2.08
N GLU A 119 -9.94 -3.38 -2.40
CA GLU A 119 -8.61 -2.79 -2.48
C GLU A 119 -8.58 -1.45 -1.74
N PRO A 120 -8.75 -1.43 -0.41
CA PRO A 120 -8.72 -0.20 0.36
C PRO A 120 -7.31 0.40 0.38
N MET A 121 -7.24 1.74 0.24
CA MET A 121 -6.00 2.50 0.27
C MET A 121 -5.89 3.32 1.54
N TYR A 122 -4.69 3.35 2.12
CA TYR A 122 -4.37 4.10 3.32
C TYR A 122 -3.15 4.99 3.09
N ASP A 123 -3.27 6.24 3.47
CA ASP A 123 -2.16 7.18 3.46
C ASP A 123 -1.45 7.12 4.81
N ILE A 124 -0.12 6.87 4.79
CA ILE A 124 0.75 6.78 5.96
C ILE A 124 1.42 8.12 6.16
N TYR A 125 1.46 8.57 7.40
CA TYR A 125 2.01 9.85 7.82
C TYR A 125 3.13 9.64 8.84
N ALA A 126 4.19 10.42 8.69
CA ALA A 126 5.26 10.61 9.65
C ALA A 126 5.21 12.07 10.10
N ASP A 127 5.00 12.34 11.40
CA ASP A 127 4.89 13.69 11.94
C ASP A 127 3.93 14.61 11.14
N ASP A 128 2.72 14.13 10.85
CA ASP A 128 1.69 14.78 10.03
C ASP A 128 2.00 14.95 8.52
N LYS A 129 3.19 14.54 8.08
CA LYS A 129 3.58 14.56 6.68
C LYS A 129 3.28 13.21 6.05
N LYS A 130 2.54 13.20 4.94
CA LYS A 130 2.29 11.98 4.18
C LYS A 130 3.59 11.47 3.57
N VAL A 131 3.94 10.22 3.88
CA VAL A 131 5.19 9.58 3.45
C VAL A 131 4.99 8.37 2.56
N ALA A 132 3.84 7.71 2.66
CA ALA A 132 3.53 6.58 1.79
C ALA A 132 2.02 6.43 1.59
N ARG A 133 1.67 5.67 0.55
CA ARG A 133 0.34 5.11 0.36
C ARG A 133 0.46 3.59 0.35
N MET A 134 -0.30 2.94 1.20
CA MET A 134 -0.40 1.49 1.25
C MET A 134 -1.74 1.06 0.65
N THR A 135 -1.69 0.16 -0.31
CA THR A 135 -2.88 -0.49 -0.87
C THR A 135 -2.95 -1.92 -0.33
N LEU A 136 -4.08 -2.28 0.23
CA LEU A 136 -4.35 -3.65 0.64
C LEU A 136 -5.15 -4.34 -0.46
N GLU A 137 -5.04 -5.67 -0.53
CA GLU A 137 -5.94 -6.49 -1.35
C GLU A 137 -6.46 -7.68 -0.55
N ALA A 138 -7.67 -8.12 -0.86
CA ALA A 138 -8.24 -9.31 -0.28
C ALA A 138 -7.55 -10.55 -0.86
N LYS A 139 -6.79 -11.27 -0.01
CA LYS A 139 -6.15 -12.54 -0.36
C LYS A 139 -7.17 -13.65 -0.45
N ASP A 140 -8.12 -13.66 0.48
CA ASP A 140 -9.22 -14.61 0.56
C ASP A 140 -10.45 -13.95 1.19
N GLN A 141 -11.61 -14.50 0.93
CA GLN A 141 -12.86 -14.04 1.51
C GLN A 141 -13.82 -15.20 1.77
N HIS A 142 -14.54 -15.14 2.87
CA HIS A 142 -15.57 -16.10 3.17
C HIS A 142 -16.76 -15.44 3.86
N VAL A 143 -17.95 -16.00 3.65
CA VAL A 143 -19.19 -15.46 4.21
C VAL A 143 -19.50 -16.16 5.53
N VAL A 144 -19.76 -15.39 6.59
CA VAL A 144 -20.25 -15.88 7.88
C VAL A 144 -21.68 -15.40 8.11
N LEU A 145 -22.48 -16.18 8.81
CA LEU A 145 -23.92 -15.92 9.03
C LEU A 145 -24.73 -15.70 7.74
N GLY A 146 -24.19 -16.08 6.56
CA GLY A 146 -24.84 -15.92 5.27
C GLY A 146 -24.92 -14.48 4.71
N ILE A 147 -24.43 -13.47 5.46
CA ILE A 147 -24.55 -12.05 5.09
C ILE A 147 -23.27 -11.23 5.33
N LEU A 148 -22.33 -11.68 6.19
CA LEU A 148 -21.14 -10.94 6.53
C LEU A 148 -19.93 -11.52 5.79
N THR A 149 -19.27 -10.72 4.99
CA THR A 149 -18.03 -11.12 4.31
C THR A 149 -16.84 -10.81 5.21
N VAL A 150 -16.08 -11.84 5.56
CA VAL A 150 -14.82 -11.78 6.30
C VAL A 150 -13.70 -11.82 5.27
N PHE A 151 -12.78 -10.88 5.36
CA PHE A 151 -11.63 -10.77 4.45
C PHE A 151 -10.33 -11.16 5.17
N ASP A 152 -9.44 -11.80 4.43
CA ASP A 152 -8.03 -11.97 4.79
C ASP A 152 -7.22 -11.02 3.93
N TRP A 153 -6.55 -10.06 4.55
CA TRP A 153 -5.86 -8.96 3.87
C TRP A 153 -4.38 -9.22 3.73
N LYS A 154 -3.81 -8.75 2.64
CA LYS A 154 -2.36 -8.59 2.46
C LYS A 154 -2.05 -7.22 1.87
N VAL A 155 -0.81 -6.78 2.04
CA VAL A 155 -0.30 -5.59 1.37
C VAL A 155 -0.12 -5.92 -0.11
N LYS A 156 -0.76 -5.14 -0.98
CA LYS A 156 -0.62 -5.22 -2.43
C LYS A 156 0.56 -4.39 -2.90
N SER A 157 0.62 -3.12 -2.47
CA SER A 157 1.70 -2.21 -2.80
C SER A 157 1.93 -1.18 -1.70
N ILE A 158 3.15 -0.67 -1.64
CA ILE A 158 3.54 0.50 -0.85
C ILE A 158 4.14 1.51 -1.82
N GLU A 159 3.42 2.60 -2.07
CA GLU A 159 3.84 3.70 -2.93
C GLU A 159 4.44 4.81 -2.05
N PRO A 160 5.74 5.12 -2.18
CA PRO A 160 6.34 6.20 -1.42
C PRO A 160 5.83 7.56 -1.91
N VAL A 161 5.63 8.48 -0.99
CA VAL A 161 5.30 9.87 -1.30
C VAL A 161 6.52 10.73 -0.97
N PHE A 162 7.12 11.26 -2.02
CA PHE A 162 8.31 12.11 -1.89
C PHE A 162 7.91 13.56 -1.65
N SER A 163 8.62 14.21 -0.73
CA SER A 163 8.55 15.66 -0.56
C SER A 163 9.52 16.39 -1.47
N ALA A 164 10.63 15.78 -1.80
CA ALA A 164 11.61 16.37 -2.67
C ALA A 164 11.05 16.48 -4.08
N LYS A 165 11.14 17.69 -4.65
CA LYS A 165 10.82 17.94 -6.04
C LYS A 165 11.98 17.45 -6.89
N THR A 166 11.66 16.69 -7.93
CA THR A 166 12.61 16.40 -8.98
C THR A 166 12.88 17.66 -9.81
N ASN A 167 14.09 17.79 -10.30
CA ASN A 167 14.53 18.92 -11.11
C ASN A 167 14.62 18.49 -12.58
N ASP A 168 14.23 19.41 -13.46
CA ASP A 168 14.43 19.27 -14.90
C ASP A 168 15.67 20.08 -15.30
N TYR A 169 16.48 19.54 -16.19
CA TYR A 169 17.66 20.20 -16.75
C TYR A 169 17.54 20.35 -18.24
N THR A 170 17.88 21.53 -18.74
CA THR A 170 18.00 21.81 -20.18
C THR A 170 19.46 21.99 -20.50
N VAL A 171 19.94 21.22 -21.48
CA VAL A 171 21.36 21.25 -21.91
C VAL A 171 21.41 21.56 -23.40
N SER A 172 22.28 22.49 -23.77
CA SER A 172 22.51 22.86 -25.17
C SER A 172 23.85 22.31 -25.61
N ILE A 173 23.84 21.41 -26.59
CA ILE A 173 25.03 20.70 -27.08
C ILE A 173 25.26 21.11 -28.53
N PRO A 174 26.50 21.49 -28.95
CA PRO A 174 26.80 21.79 -30.33
C PRO A 174 26.52 20.59 -31.25
N GLU A 175 26.02 20.84 -32.46
CA GLU A 175 25.80 19.80 -33.47
C GLU A 175 27.07 19.00 -33.75
N GLY A 176 26.94 17.68 -33.80
CA GLY A 176 28.06 16.77 -34.05
C GLY A 176 28.77 16.28 -32.79
N TYR A 177 28.42 16.81 -31.61
CA TYR A 177 28.92 16.32 -30.32
C TYR A 177 27.93 15.38 -29.68
N THR A 178 28.49 14.44 -28.93
CA THR A 178 27.74 13.54 -28.03
C THR A 178 28.03 13.92 -26.59
N PHE A 179 27.15 13.55 -25.67
CA PHE A 179 27.36 13.83 -24.27
C PHE A 179 26.82 12.70 -23.37
N THR A 180 27.36 12.64 -22.18
CA THR A 180 26.88 11.72 -21.15
C THR A 180 26.32 12.50 -19.95
N VAL A 181 25.36 11.88 -19.29
CA VAL A 181 24.79 12.34 -18.04
C VAL A 181 25.01 11.25 -17.01
N ASN A 182 25.72 11.55 -15.94
CA ASN A 182 26.12 10.55 -14.93
C ASN A 182 26.80 9.31 -15.53
N GLY A 183 27.53 9.48 -16.64
CA GLY A 183 28.21 8.40 -17.38
C GLY A 183 27.35 7.65 -18.38
N ILE A 184 26.06 7.94 -18.51
CA ILE A 184 25.15 7.32 -19.46
C ILE A 184 25.03 8.23 -20.68
N THR A 185 25.22 7.68 -21.90
CA THR A 185 25.08 8.43 -23.14
C THR A 185 23.63 8.82 -23.40
N VAL A 186 23.40 10.09 -23.72
CA VAL A 186 22.06 10.62 -23.99
C VAL A 186 21.69 10.36 -25.44
N SER A 187 20.51 9.78 -25.67
CA SER A 187 19.96 9.54 -27.01
C SER A 187 19.31 10.79 -27.58
N ASP A 188 19.06 10.73 -28.89
CA ASP A 188 18.38 11.81 -29.64
C ASP A 188 16.90 12.00 -29.23
N ASP A 189 16.31 11.03 -28.52
CA ASP A 189 14.92 11.09 -28.04
C ASP A 189 14.68 12.23 -27.05
N TYR A 190 15.75 12.71 -26.39
CA TYR A 190 15.70 13.82 -25.45
C TYR A 190 15.79 15.21 -26.11
N LYS A 191 15.95 15.27 -27.45
CA LYS A 191 15.96 16.55 -28.21
C LYS A 191 14.61 17.24 -28.12
N THR A 192 14.61 18.52 -27.76
CA THR A 192 13.40 19.36 -27.80
C THR A 192 12.99 19.80 -29.17
N GLY A 193 13.85 19.61 -30.17
CA GLY A 193 13.69 20.14 -31.54
C GLY A 193 14.09 21.62 -31.66
N LYS A 194 14.48 22.26 -30.56
CA LYS A 194 14.94 23.66 -30.58
C LYS A 194 16.42 23.74 -30.93
N VAL A 195 16.72 24.54 -31.91
CA VAL A 195 18.07 24.86 -32.34
C VAL A 195 18.43 26.26 -31.87
N ILE A 196 19.58 26.39 -31.24
CA ILE A 196 20.03 27.64 -30.62
C ILE A 196 21.28 28.12 -31.34
N ASP A 197 21.24 29.37 -31.83
CA ASP A 197 22.41 30.05 -32.32
C ASP A 197 23.29 30.51 -31.17
N ASN A 198 24.59 30.28 -31.23
CA ASN A 198 25.48 30.64 -30.14
C ASN A 198 25.71 32.18 -30.15
N PRO A 199 25.26 32.90 -29.10
CA PRO A 199 25.28 34.35 -29.08
C PRO A 199 26.70 34.92 -29.06
N ASP A 200 27.68 34.16 -28.56
CA ASP A 200 29.08 34.62 -28.44
C ASP A 200 29.75 34.77 -29.81
N PHE A 201 29.17 34.19 -30.87
CA PHE A 201 29.75 34.16 -32.18
C PHE A 201 28.99 34.98 -33.26
N VAL A 202 27.99 35.77 -32.85
CA VAL A 202 27.17 36.59 -33.78
C VAL A 202 28.03 37.45 -34.69
N ASN A 203 29.12 38.02 -34.17
CA ASN A 203 30.01 38.90 -34.96
C ASN A 203 30.95 38.14 -35.92
N VAL A 204 31.17 36.83 -35.64
CA VAL A 204 32.08 35.98 -36.45
C VAL A 204 31.30 35.18 -37.49
N SER A 205 29.99 35.03 -37.31
CA SER A 205 29.09 34.25 -38.19
C SER A 205 29.10 34.72 -39.68
N LYS A 206 29.54 35.97 -39.93
CA LYS A 206 29.72 36.50 -41.29
C LYS A 206 30.89 35.84 -42.04
N TYR A 207 31.84 35.24 -41.33
CA TYR A 207 33.09 34.74 -41.89
C TYR A 207 33.24 33.22 -41.72
N VAL A 208 32.53 32.61 -40.78
CA VAL A 208 32.63 31.19 -40.46
C VAL A 208 31.24 30.64 -40.18
N THR A 209 30.93 29.47 -40.74
CA THR A 209 29.73 28.73 -40.39
C THR A 209 29.95 28.09 -39.02
N MET A 210 29.26 28.61 -38.03
CA MET A 210 29.36 28.08 -36.66
C MET A 210 28.39 26.91 -36.47
N PRO A 211 28.78 25.87 -35.77
CA PRO A 211 27.86 24.80 -35.42
C PRO A 211 26.75 25.36 -34.53
N LYS A 212 25.52 25.00 -34.86
CA LYS A 212 24.36 25.30 -34.05
C LYS A 212 24.35 24.38 -32.85
N SER A 213 23.70 24.80 -31.76
CA SER A 213 23.48 23.96 -30.58
C SER A 213 22.07 23.39 -30.62
N VAL A 214 21.94 22.13 -30.26
CA VAL A 214 20.67 21.43 -30.10
C VAL A 214 20.33 21.36 -28.61
N GLU A 215 19.10 21.69 -28.30
CA GLU A 215 18.59 21.65 -26.93
C GLU A 215 18.07 20.25 -26.58
N TYR A 216 18.48 19.74 -25.41
CA TYR A 216 18.00 18.50 -24.81
C TYR A 216 17.29 18.81 -23.50
N LYS A 217 16.17 18.16 -23.23
CA LYS A 217 15.45 18.25 -21.96
C LYS A 217 15.56 16.92 -21.19
N LEU A 218 16.11 17.00 -19.99
CA LEU A 218 16.34 15.88 -19.07
C LEU A 218 15.48 16.12 -17.85
N THR A 219 14.64 15.14 -17.48
CA THR A 219 13.64 15.29 -16.42
C THR A 219 13.86 14.30 -15.28
N GLY A 220 13.33 14.63 -14.09
CA GLY A 220 13.21 13.69 -12.99
C GLY A 220 14.46 13.49 -12.15
N PHE A 221 15.38 14.45 -12.10
CA PHE A 221 16.61 14.35 -11.31
C PHE A 221 16.39 14.75 -9.84
N VAL A 222 16.88 13.94 -8.93
CA VAL A 222 17.00 14.26 -7.50
C VAL A 222 18.23 15.13 -7.25
N ASN A 223 19.37 14.74 -7.83
CA ASN A 223 20.63 15.44 -7.69
C ASN A 223 20.99 16.21 -8.97
N LYS A 224 21.92 17.16 -8.83
CA LYS A 224 22.49 17.84 -9.98
C LYS A 224 23.30 16.83 -10.81
N PRO A 225 22.97 16.61 -12.10
CA PRO A 225 23.67 15.65 -12.94
C PRO A 225 25.10 16.10 -13.30
N GLU A 226 26.01 15.15 -13.42
CA GLU A 226 27.31 15.35 -14.04
C GLU A 226 27.20 15.21 -15.55
N ILE A 227 27.52 16.28 -16.28
CA ILE A 227 27.42 16.32 -17.76
C ILE A 227 28.83 16.38 -18.33
N LYS A 228 29.15 15.45 -19.27
CA LYS A 228 30.41 15.43 -20.00
C LYS A 228 30.14 15.40 -21.49
N ILE A 229 30.74 16.32 -22.27
CA ILE A 229 30.60 16.47 -23.71
C ILE A 229 31.84 15.91 -24.39
N TYR A 230 31.64 15.20 -25.53
CA TYR A 230 32.69 14.55 -26.29
C TYR A 230 32.64 14.94 -27.76
#